data_26c536c50f035264e74c80d1e1a67a25
#
_entry.id   26c536c50f035264e74c80d1e1a67a25
#
_cell.length_a   1.000
_cell.length_b   1.000
_cell.length_c   1.000
_cell.angle_alpha   90.00
_cell.angle_beta   90.00
_cell.angle_gamma   90.00
#
_symmetry.space_group_name_H-M   'P 1'
#
loop_
_entity.id
_entity.type
_entity.pdbx_description
1 polymer ?
#
loop_
_entity_poly.entity_id
_entity_poly.type
_entity_poly.pdbx_seq_one_letter_code
_entity_poly.pdbx_strand_id
1 'polypeptide(L)'
;MLDPKFLFCDAPNSGLDPLTSIVIDNLISEITHEYHMTTVVNTHDMNSVFEIGENIVFIHEGRKEWEGTKEMIGHTDNRYLNDFIFSSELFKKIRNVL
;
A
#
# COMPACT_ATOMS: atom_id res chain seq x y z
N MET A 1 7.81 -29.97 7.57
CA MET A 1 7.17 -29.01 6.66
C MET A 1 6.68 -27.83 7.45
N LEU A 2 7.04 -26.64 7.01
CA LEU A 2 6.58 -25.42 7.66
C LEU A 2 5.25 -25.02 7.07
N ASP A 3 4.27 -24.79 7.93
CA ASP A 3 2.98 -24.25 7.47
C ASP A 3 3.19 -22.84 6.96
N PRO A 4 2.49 -22.44 5.88
CA PRO A 4 2.57 -21.06 5.43
C PRO A 4 2.06 -20.13 6.51
N LYS A 5 2.82 -19.07 6.76
CA LYS A 5 2.44 -18.06 7.74
C LYS A 5 1.87 -16.86 7.02
N PHE A 6 0.78 -16.34 7.55
CA PHE A 6 0.11 -15.17 6.99
C PHE A 6 0.06 -14.07 8.04
N LEU A 7 0.29 -12.85 7.60
CA LEU A 7 0.12 -11.66 8.41
C LEU A 7 -0.86 -10.74 7.70
N PHE A 8 -1.87 -10.28 8.43
CA PHE A 8 -2.82 -9.32 7.89
C PHE A 8 -2.73 -8.02 8.68
N CYS A 9 -2.47 -6.93 7.97
CA CYS A 9 -2.35 -5.61 8.56
C CYS A 9 -3.41 -4.69 7.97
N ASP A 10 -4.30 -4.19 8.80
CA ASP A 10 -5.37 -3.29 8.35
C ASP A 10 -5.03 -1.87 8.74
N ALA A 11 -4.72 -1.05 7.73
CA ALA A 11 -4.35 0.36 7.89
C ALA A 11 -3.31 0.57 9.01
N PRO A 12 -2.16 -0.14 8.96
CA PRO A 12 -1.21 -0.13 10.08
C PRO A 12 -0.61 1.25 10.34
N ASN A 13 -0.63 2.14 9.36
CA ASN A 13 -0.06 3.48 9.48
C ASN A 13 -1.12 4.56 9.72
N SER A 14 -2.35 4.17 9.96
CA SER A 14 -3.44 5.13 10.17
C SER A 14 -3.19 5.95 11.43
N GLY A 15 -3.20 7.28 11.27
CA GLY A 15 -3.00 8.19 12.38
C GLY A 15 -1.56 8.41 12.80
N LEU A 16 -0.59 7.79 12.13
CA LEU A 16 0.83 7.95 12.41
C LEU A 16 1.44 9.09 11.60
N ASP A 17 2.48 9.72 12.15
CA ASP A 17 3.25 10.70 11.40
C ASP A 17 4.07 10.01 10.28
N PRO A 18 4.50 10.78 9.26
CA PRO A 18 5.22 10.18 8.12
C PRO A 18 6.48 9.41 8.50
N LEU A 19 7.24 9.89 9.47
CA LEU A 19 8.47 9.23 9.87
C LEU A 19 8.21 7.89 10.55
N THR A 20 7.25 7.86 11.46
CA THR A 20 6.85 6.63 12.14
C THR A 20 6.25 5.63 11.14
N SER A 21 5.48 6.13 10.15
CA SER A 21 4.91 5.28 9.10
C SER A 21 6.00 4.56 8.31
N ILE A 22 7.08 5.23 7.98
CA ILE A 22 8.21 4.60 7.27
C ILE A 22 8.82 3.49 8.11
N VAL A 23 8.99 3.72 9.41
CA VAL A 23 9.54 2.71 10.32
C VAL A 23 8.64 1.48 10.36
N ILE A 24 7.33 1.67 10.46
CA ILE A 24 6.37 0.56 10.50
C ILE A 24 6.37 -0.20 9.17
N ASP A 25 6.39 0.50 8.04
CA ASP A 25 6.44 -0.14 6.72
C ASP A 25 7.69 -0.99 6.57
N ASN A 26 8.84 -0.47 6.96
CA ASN A 26 10.09 -1.21 6.90
C ASN A 26 10.09 -2.43 7.80
N LEU A 27 9.50 -2.32 8.99
CA LEU A 27 9.37 -3.43 9.93
C LEU A 27 8.51 -4.55 9.34
N ILE A 28 7.37 -4.20 8.73
CA ILE A 28 6.49 -5.16 8.08
C ILE A 28 7.23 -5.90 6.97
N SER A 29 7.94 -5.15 6.13
CA SER A 29 8.71 -5.73 5.02
C SER A 29 9.81 -6.66 5.54
N GLU A 30 10.53 -6.24 6.56
CA GLU A 30 11.62 -7.02 7.15
C GLU A 30 11.11 -8.33 7.75
N ILE A 31 10.04 -8.28 8.53
CA ILE A 31 9.46 -9.48 9.13
C ILE A 31 8.96 -10.42 8.04
N THR A 32 8.30 -9.87 7.01
CA THR A 32 7.77 -10.66 5.90
C THR A 32 8.87 -11.47 5.22
N HIS A 33 9.99 -10.82 4.91
CA HIS A 33 11.09 -11.49 4.21
C HIS A 33 11.88 -12.43 5.13
N GLU A 34 12.13 -12.01 6.36
CA GLU A 34 12.92 -12.82 7.31
C GLU A 34 12.22 -14.12 7.66
N TYR A 35 10.92 -14.12 7.87
CA TYR A 35 10.16 -15.28 8.26
C TYR A 35 9.44 -15.96 7.10
N HIS A 36 9.69 -15.53 5.87
CA HIS A 36 9.05 -16.07 4.67
C HIS A 36 7.54 -16.10 4.79
N MET A 37 6.97 -15.01 5.27
CA MET A 37 5.53 -14.87 5.47
C MET A 37 4.86 -14.30 4.23
N THR A 38 3.58 -14.64 4.06
CA THR A 38 2.72 -13.91 3.14
C THR A 38 2.01 -12.82 3.93
N THR A 39 2.23 -11.58 3.54
CA THR A 39 1.66 -10.43 4.25
C THR A 39 0.67 -9.70 3.35
N VAL A 40 -0.53 -9.46 3.87
CA VAL A 40 -1.55 -8.66 3.19
C VAL A 40 -1.71 -7.36 3.98
N VAL A 41 -1.47 -6.25 3.32
CA VAL A 41 -1.62 -4.93 3.92
C VAL A 41 -2.77 -4.21 3.24
N ASN A 42 -3.81 -3.89 4.01
CA ASN A 42 -4.93 -3.09 3.54
C ASN A 42 -4.65 -1.63 3.91
N THR A 43 -4.50 -0.77 2.91
CA THR A 43 -4.16 0.63 3.16
C THR A 43 -4.68 1.53 2.04
N HIS A 44 -4.93 2.79 2.37
CA HIS A 44 -5.20 3.83 1.37
C HIS A 44 -4.01 4.79 1.23
N ASP A 45 -2.91 4.51 1.91
CA ASP A 45 -1.71 5.33 1.85
C ASP A 45 -0.82 4.86 0.71
N MET A 46 -0.77 5.65 -0.37
CA MET A 46 0.02 5.32 -1.55
C MET A 46 1.53 5.29 -1.27
N ASN A 47 2.00 6.00 -0.24
CA ASN A 47 3.41 5.91 0.13
C ASN A 47 3.76 4.51 0.62
N SER A 48 2.91 3.92 1.46
CA SER A 48 3.10 2.54 1.92
C SER A 48 3.05 1.56 0.75
N VAL A 49 2.11 1.78 -0.18
CA VAL A 49 1.99 0.92 -1.35
C VAL A 49 3.29 0.91 -2.15
N PHE A 50 3.86 2.08 -2.43
CA PHE A 50 5.10 2.17 -3.21
C PHE A 50 6.32 1.71 -2.42
N GLU A 51 6.29 1.85 -1.08
CA GLU A 51 7.43 1.47 -0.24
C GLU A 51 7.54 -0.05 -0.10
N ILE A 52 6.44 -0.74 0.17
CA ILE A 52 6.47 -2.17 0.51
C ILE A 52 5.61 -3.05 -0.39
N GLY A 53 4.81 -2.47 -1.28
CA GLY A 53 3.91 -3.26 -2.13
C GLY A 53 4.65 -4.03 -3.20
N GLU A 54 4.38 -5.33 -3.29
CA GLU A 54 4.89 -6.17 -4.36
C GLU A 54 3.79 -6.48 -5.35
N ASN A 55 2.69 -7.07 -4.89
CA ASN A 55 1.49 -7.29 -5.69
C ASN A 55 0.38 -6.41 -5.12
N ILE A 56 -0.20 -5.59 -5.96
CA ILE A 56 -1.13 -4.55 -5.54
C ILE A 56 -2.51 -4.82 -6.13
N VAL A 57 -3.53 -4.76 -5.28
CA VAL A 57 -4.92 -4.92 -5.69
C VAL A 57 -5.67 -3.65 -5.33
N PHE A 58 -6.33 -3.06 -6.32
CA PHE A 58 -7.15 -1.87 -6.12
C PHE A 58 -8.62 -2.28 -6.04
N ILE A 59 -9.25 -1.96 -4.92
CA ILE A 59 -10.66 -2.25 -4.69
C ILE A 59 -11.47 -0.97 -4.87
N HIS A 60 -12.52 -1.04 -5.67
CA HIS A 60 -13.41 0.08 -5.92
C HIS A 60 -14.85 -0.42 -5.90
N GLU A 61 -15.67 0.22 -5.09
CA GLU A 61 -17.10 -0.16 -4.92
C GLU A 61 -17.28 -1.65 -4.63
N GLY A 62 -16.43 -2.19 -3.75
CA GLY A 62 -16.52 -3.58 -3.32
C GLY A 62 -16.03 -4.60 -4.33
N ARG A 63 -15.39 -4.17 -5.41
CA ARG A 63 -14.91 -5.05 -6.47
C ARG A 63 -13.42 -4.86 -6.70
N LYS A 64 -12.77 -5.94 -7.15
CA LYS A 64 -11.39 -5.83 -7.62
C LYS A 64 -11.41 -5.12 -8.98
N GLU A 65 -10.94 -3.89 -8.97
CA GLU A 65 -10.90 -3.04 -10.17
C GLU A 65 -9.61 -3.21 -10.96
N TRP A 66 -8.50 -3.46 -10.25
CA TRP A 66 -7.19 -3.55 -10.88
C TRP A 66 -6.26 -4.39 -10.02
N GLU A 67 -5.32 -5.06 -10.68
CA GLU A 67 -4.28 -5.84 -10.00
C GLU A 67 -2.98 -5.77 -10.80
N GLY A 68 -1.86 -5.64 -10.11
CA GLY A 68 -0.55 -5.61 -10.76
C GLY A 68 0.56 -5.25 -9.81
N THR A 69 1.74 -4.98 -10.36
CA THR A 69 2.90 -4.54 -9.58
C THR A 69 2.94 -3.03 -9.50
N LYS A 70 3.81 -2.51 -8.62
CA LYS A 70 3.94 -1.05 -8.48
C LYS A 70 4.50 -0.39 -9.75
N GLU A 71 5.30 -1.11 -10.52
CA GLU A 71 5.79 -0.61 -11.79
C GLU A 71 4.66 -0.44 -12.80
N MET A 72 3.66 -1.28 -12.76
CA MET A 72 2.52 -1.22 -13.66
C MET A 72 1.56 -0.07 -13.35
N ILE A 73 1.54 0.40 -12.12
CA ILE A 73 0.66 1.50 -11.72
C ILE A 73 0.93 2.76 -12.52
N GLY A 74 2.20 3.05 -12.79
CA GLY A 74 2.59 4.24 -13.54
C GLY A 74 2.15 4.24 -14.99
N HIS A 75 1.75 3.08 -15.51
CA HIS A 75 1.40 2.90 -16.92
C HIS A 75 -0.01 2.36 -17.11
N THR A 76 -0.84 2.36 -16.07
CA THR A 76 -2.19 1.83 -16.17
C THR A 76 -3.13 2.82 -16.84
N ASP A 77 -4.05 2.26 -17.63
CA ASP A 77 -5.15 3.03 -18.25
C ASP A 77 -6.41 3.01 -17.39
N ASN A 78 -6.35 2.38 -16.23
CA ASN A 78 -7.52 2.27 -15.36
C ASN A 78 -7.88 3.64 -14.78
N ARG A 79 -9.06 4.13 -15.16
CA ARG A 79 -9.52 5.45 -14.78
C ARG A 79 -9.69 5.62 -13.28
N TYR A 80 -10.30 4.64 -12.62
CA TYR A 80 -10.58 4.74 -11.20
C TYR A 80 -9.30 4.73 -10.37
N LEU A 81 -8.33 3.93 -10.77
CA LEU A 81 -7.03 3.89 -10.09
C LEU A 81 -6.29 5.21 -10.29
N ASN A 82 -6.27 5.74 -11.50
CA ASN A 82 -5.61 7.02 -11.80
C ASN A 82 -6.24 8.17 -11.02
N ASP A 83 -7.56 8.20 -10.92
CA ASP A 83 -8.27 9.22 -10.14
C ASP A 83 -7.93 9.10 -8.65
N PHE A 84 -7.83 7.88 -8.14
CA PHE A 84 -7.47 7.64 -6.75
C PHE A 84 -6.05 8.14 -6.45
N ILE A 85 -5.11 7.82 -7.31
CA ILE A 85 -3.71 8.23 -7.14
C ILE A 85 -3.60 9.75 -7.21
N PHE A 86 -4.27 10.37 -8.18
CA PHE A 86 -4.27 11.82 -8.33
C PHE A 86 -4.83 12.51 -7.10
N SER A 87 -5.95 12.03 -6.58
CA SER A 87 -6.58 12.59 -5.39
C SER A 87 -5.67 12.48 -4.17
N SER A 88 -4.96 11.37 -4.02
CA SER A 88 -4.02 11.17 -2.92
C SER A 88 -2.86 12.16 -2.99
N GLU A 89 -2.30 12.37 -4.17
CA GLU A 89 -1.20 13.32 -4.36
C GLU A 89 -1.66 14.76 -4.14
N LEU A 90 -2.83 15.10 -4.65
CA LEU A 90 -3.40 16.43 -4.45
C LEU A 90 -3.62 16.72 -2.97
N PHE A 91 -4.16 15.75 -2.24
CA PHE A 91 -4.38 15.88 -0.81
C PHE A 91 -3.06 16.14 -0.07
N LYS A 92 -1.99 15.44 -0.44
CA LYS A 92 -0.67 15.65 0.13
C LYS A 92 -0.16 17.07 -0.11
N LYS A 93 -0.31 17.58 -1.33
CA LYS A 93 0.13 18.93 -1.68
C LYS A 93 -0.60 19.97 -0.86
N ILE A 94 -1.91 19.83 -0.72
CA ILE A 94 -2.73 20.74 0.07
C ILE A 94 -2.28 20.71 1.53
N ARG A 95 -2.07 19.52 2.08
CA ARG A 95 -1.65 19.34 3.47
C ARG A 95 -0.28 19.98 3.74
N ASN A 96 0.64 19.92 2.78
CA ASN A 96 1.97 20.50 2.92
C ASN A 96 1.95 22.04 2.84
N VAL A 97 0.95 22.62 2.20
CA VAL A 97 0.79 24.07 2.09
C VAL A 97 0.13 24.65 3.34
N LEU A 98 -0.74 23.90 3.98
CA LEU A 98 -1.41 24.32 5.21
C LEU A 98 -0.51 24.11 6.42
#